data_4067d64555ede308e4a6d73e695595b6
#
_entry.id   4067d64555ede308e4a6d73e695595b6
#
_cell.length_a   1.000
_cell.length_b   1.000
_cell.length_c   1.000
_cell.angle_alpha   90.00
_cell.angle_beta   90.00
_cell.angle_gamma   90.00
#
_symmetry.space_group_name_H-M   'P 1'
#
loop_
_entity.id
_entity.type
_entity.pdbx_description
1 polymer ?
#
loop_
_entity_poly.entity_id
_entity_poly.type
_entity_poly.pdbx_seq_one_letter_code
_entity_poly.pdbx_strand_id
1 'polypeptide(L)'
;IANTSPSSIWLNLLGGVPLEECVGAGSGVKGTQLSHKYEVLKLSVEKFQNGFPHPSVNDIIRYFGGFEMVGAIGAMLRAAEKKMLVMVDGFIMSACMLAASKMYPAVLDYAVFGHCGDEHAHARMLSLMNARPILNIGMRLGEGTGALCAYPIIESSVRMINEMNNFENANITKYF
;
A
#
# COMPACT_ATOMS: atom_id res chain seq x y z
N ILE A 1 1.60 9.27 -13.38
CA ILE A 1 2.25 10.53 -12.96
C ILE A 1 1.36 11.22 -11.94
N ALA A 2 1.96 11.86 -10.94
CA ALA A 2 1.31 12.61 -9.85
C ALA A 2 0.52 11.79 -8.81
N ASN A 3 0.40 10.49 -8.91
CA ASN A 3 -0.37 9.66 -7.98
C ASN A 3 0.17 9.63 -6.53
N THR A 4 1.38 10.13 -6.29
CA THR A 4 1.88 10.35 -4.93
C THR A 4 1.10 11.43 -4.18
N SER A 5 0.46 12.37 -4.89
CA SER A 5 -0.38 13.42 -4.29
C SER A 5 -1.67 12.85 -3.70
N PRO A 6 -2.55 12.14 -4.46
CA PRO A 6 -3.70 11.48 -3.87
C PRO A 6 -3.32 10.43 -2.83
N SER A 7 -2.21 9.70 -3.00
CA SER A 7 -1.73 8.74 -1.98
C SER A 7 -1.42 9.42 -0.65
N SER A 8 -0.78 10.60 -0.67
CA SER A 8 -0.52 11.40 0.53
C SER A 8 -1.81 11.89 1.18
N ILE A 9 -2.78 12.35 0.39
CA ILE A 9 -4.08 12.79 0.89
C ILE A 9 -4.88 11.62 1.49
N TRP A 10 -4.87 10.45 0.84
CA TRP A 10 -5.54 9.28 1.38
C TRP A 10 -4.89 8.81 2.68
N LEU A 11 -3.57 8.86 2.80
CA LEU A 11 -2.90 8.57 4.07
C LEU A 11 -3.31 9.56 5.17
N ASN A 12 -3.44 10.84 4.85
CA ASN A 12 -3.93 11.86 5.79
C ASN A 12 -5.40 11.58 6.18
N LEU A 13 -6.31 11.53 5.22
CA LEU A 13 -7.75 11.47 5.49
C LEU A 13 -8.26 10.10 5.95
N LEU A 14 -7.71 9.01 5.44
CA LEU A 14 -8.10 7.64 5.81
C LEU A 14 -7.26 7.08 6.94
N GLY A 15 -6.01 7.52 7.06
CA GLY A 15 -5.05 7.04 8.05
C GLY A 15 -4.94 7.91 9.29
N GLY A 16 -5.46 9.15 9.26
CA GLY A 16 -5.34 10.11 10.36
C GLY A 16 -3.91 10.60 10.61
N VAL A 17 -3.03 10.50 9.61
CA VAL A 17 -1.64 10.96 9.70
C VAL A 17 -1.57 12.44 9.34
N PRO A 18 -0.84 13.28 10.09
CA PRO A 18 -0.65 14.68 9.72
C PRO A 18 -0.18 14.86 8.29
N LEU A 19 -0.72 15.82 7.55
CA LEU A 19 -0.45 15.97 6.12
C LEU A 19 1.04 16.23 5.83
N GLU A 20 1.71 16.96 6.71
CA GLU A 20 3.16 17.21 6.65
C GLU A 20 4.01 15.93 6.70
N GLU A 21 3.52 14.90 7.39
CA GLU A 21 4.17 13.58 7.44
C GLU A 21 3.82 12.71 6.23
N CYS A 22 2.77 13.08 5.47
CA CYS A 22 2.31 12.31 4.31
C CYS A 22 2.98 12.73 3.01
N VAL A 23 3.40 14.00 2.90
CA VAL A 23 3.86 14.59 1.64
C VAL A 23 5.35 14.34 1.43
N GLY A 24 5.67 13.54 0.42
CA GLY A 24 7.04 13.23 0.01
C GLY A 24 7.41 13.83 -1.35
N ALA A 25 8.70 13.69 -1.68
CA ALA A 25 9.30 14.21 -2.91
C ALA A 25 8.72 13.58 -4.19
N GLY A 26 8.14 12.39 -4.09
CA GLY A 26 7.68 11.65 -5.28
C GLY A 26 8.79 11.46 -6.30
N SER A 27 8.50 11.70 -7.56
CA SER A 27 9.44 11.53 -8.69
C SER A 27 10.50 12.64 -8.84
N GLY A 28 10.86 13.33 -7.74
CA GLY A 28 12.01 14.26 -7.79
C GLY A 28 11.73 15.71 -7.40
N VAL A 29 10.57 16.00 -6.84
CA VAL A 29 10.23 17.33 -6.30
C VAL A 29 11.10 17.64 -5.07
N LYS A 30 11.84 18.76 -5.09
CA LYS A 30 12.77 19.16 -4.00
C LYS A 30 12.61 20.62 -3.60
N GLY A 31 13.05 20.94 -2.39
CA GLY A 31 13.13 22.32 -1.91
C GLY A 31 11.80 23.06 -2.00
N THR A 32 11.81 24.25 -2.60
CA THR A 32 10.63 25.13 -2.74
C THR A 32 9.45 24.47 -3.45
N GLN A 33 9.71 23.54 -4.39
CA GLN A 33 8.65 22.80 -5.08
C GLN A 33 7.95 21.82 -4.13
N LEU A 34 8.65 21.22 -3.17
CA LEU A 34 8.05 20.35 -2.16
C LEU A 34 7.14 21.15 -1.22
N SER A 35 7.59 22.33 -0.80
CA SER A 35 6.77 23.25 0.00
C SER A 35 5.52 23.68 -0.77
N HIS A 36 5.67 24.02 -2.04
CA HIS A 36 4.52 24.35 -2.90
C HIS A 36 3.54 23.18 -3.05
N LYS A 37 4.06 21.96 -3.28
CA LYS A 37 3.23 20.75 -3.30
C LYS A 37 2.43 20.60 -2.01
N TYR A 38 3.07 20.77 -0.85
CA TYR A 38 2.40 20.69 0.44
C TYR A 38 1.28 21.71 0.57
N GLU A 39 1.52 22.99 0.24
CA GLU A 39 0.51 24.06 0.32
C GLU A 39 -0.70 23.77 -0.60
N VAL A 40 -0.46 23.29 -1.82
CA VAL A 40 -1.54 22.91 -2.76
C VAL A 40 -2.38 21.77 -2.19
N LEU A 41 -1.74 20.74 -1.63
CA LEU A 41 -2.47 19.61 -1.03
C LEU A 41 -3.24 20.03 0.21
N LYS A 42 -2.66 20.89 1.06
CA LYS A 42 -3.30 21.44 2.25
C LYS A 42 -4.59 22.22 1.88
N LEU A 43 -4.49 23.14 0.94
CA LEU A 43 -5.66 23.89 0.43
C LEU A 43 -6.73 22.95 -0.15
N SER A 44 -6.32 21.89 -0.82
CA SER A 44 -7.24 20.89 -1.40
C SER A 44 -7.97 20.11 -0.31
N VAL A 45 -7.27 19.71 0.75
CA VAL A 45 -7.86 19.02 1.90
C VAL A 45 -8.81 19.93 2.66
N GLU A 46 -8.42 21.19 2.94
CA GLU A 46 -9.28 22.18 3.60
C GLU A 46 -10.56 22.44 2.82
N LYS A 47 -10.45 22.62 1.49
CA LYS A 47 -11.62 22.80 0.61
C LYS A 47 -12.53 21.58 0.63
N PHE A 48 -11.99 20.38 0.61
CA PHE A 48 -12.75 19.15 0.70
C PHE A 48 -13.50 19.04 2.04
N GLN A 49 -12.80 19.25 3.16
CA GLN A 49 -13.38 19.17 4.50
C GLN A 49 -14.51 20.20 4.73
N ASN A 50 -14.38 21.40 4.17
CA ASN A 50 -15.42 22.41 4.20
C ASN A 50 -16.68 21.98 3.41
N GLY A 51 -16.51 21.26 2.32
CA GLY A 51 -17.62 20.74 1.50
C GLY A 51 -18.21 19.43 2.02
N PHE A 52 -17.43 18.65 2.77
CA PHE A 52 -17.78 17.33 3.29
C PHE A 52 -17.45 17.25 4.79
N PRO A 53 -18.29 17.76 5.69
CA PRO A 53 -17.99 17.74 7.14
C PRO A 53 -17.82 16.34 7.74
N HIS A 54 -18.47 15.33 7.15
CA HIS A 54 -18.43 13.92 7.58
C HIS A 54 -18.23 13.01 6.36
N PRO A 55 -17.04 13.04 5.72
CA PRO A 55 -16.83 12.32 4.49
C PRO A 55 -16.76 10.81 4.73
N SER A 56 -17.44 10.05 3.87
CA SER A 56 -17.24 8.60 3.78
C SER A 56 -15.92 8.28 3.07
N VAL A 57 -15.47 7.03 3.19
CA VAL A 57 -14.32 6.52 2.42
C VAL A 57 -14.53 6.74 0.91
N ASN A 58 -15.76 6.49 0.44
CA ASN A 58 -16.10 6.68 -0.98
C ASN A 58 -16.01 8.14 -1.42
N ASP A 59 -16.38 9.10 -0.57
CA ASP A 59 -16.26 10.53 -0.89
C ASP A 59 -14.80 10.94 -1.06
N ILE A 60 -13.93 10.45 -0.18
CA ILE A 60 -12.48 10.71 -0.25
C ILE A 60 -11.89 10.11 -1.53
N ILE A 61 -12.23 8.85 -1.84
CA ILE A 61 -11.73 8.16 -3.03
C ILE A 61 -12.21 8.87 -4.31
N ARG A 62 -13.48 9.23 -4.38
CA ARG A 62 -14.07 9.89 -5.56
C ARG A 62 -13.54 11.30 -5.79
N TYR A 63 -13.23 12.03 -4.72
CA TYR A 63 -12.78 13.42 -4.84
C TYR A 63 -11.30 13.51 -5.23
N PHE A 64 -10.44 12.66 -4.67
CA PHE A 64 -8.99 12.75 -4.84
C PHE A 64 -8.38 11.65 -5.71
N GLY A 65 -9.08 10.55 -5.93
CA GLY A 65 -8.56 9.42 -6.70
C GLY A 65 -8.68 9.58 -8.20
N GLY A 66 -7.67 9.10 -8.93
CA GLY A 66 -7.77 8.88 -10.38
C GLY A 66 -8.48 7.56 -10.70
N PHE A 67 -8.96 7.42 -11.93
CA PHE A 67 -9.65 6.19 -12.37
C PHE A 67 -8.77 4.94 -12.22
N GLU A 68 -7.46 5.07 -12.43
CA GLU A 68 -6.49 3.99 -12.29
C GLU A 68 -6.36 3.53 -10.83
N MET A 69 -6.36 4.44 -9.86
CA MET A 69 -6.31 4.11 -8.43
C MET A 69 -7.63 3.48 -7.97
N VAL A 70 -8.76 4.00 -8.41
CA VAL A 70 -10.09 3.44 -8.12
C VAL A 70 -10.22 2.06 -8.76
N GLY A 71 -9.74 1.89 -10.00
CA GLY A 71 -9.68 0.60 -10.68
C GLY A 71 -8.82 -0.42 -9.92
N ALA A 72 -7.67 0.02 -9.40
CA ALA A 72 -6.79 -0.84 -8.57
C ALA A 72 -7.49 -1.30 -7.28
N ILE A 73 -8.21 -0.40 -6.58
CA ILE A 73 -9.01 -0.76 -5.40
C ILE A 73 -10.03 -1.85 -5.77
N GLY A 74 -10.79 -1.65 -6.85
CA GLY A 74 -11.77 -2.63 -7.32
C GLY A 74 -11.14 -3.98 -7.65
N ALA A 75 -9.97 -3.98 -8.31
CA ALA A 75 -9.22 -5.20 -8.64
C ALA A 75 -8.74 -5.92 -7.35
N MET A 76 -8.22 -5.20 -6.37
CA MET A 76 -7.77 -5.76 -5.08
C MET A 76 -8.93 -6.42 -4.33
N LEU A 77 -10.07 -5.73 -4.22
CA LEU A 77 -11.26 -6.26 -3.57
C LEU A 77 -11.79 -7.51 -4.29
N ARG A 78 -11.84 -7.47 -5.63
CA ARG A 78 -12.28 -8.63 -6.41
C ARG A 78 -11.32 -9.82 -6.33
N ALA A 79 -10.02 -9.57 -6.30
CA ALA A 79 -9.02 -10.60 -6.09
C ALA A 79 -9.20 -11.30 -4.73
N ALA A 80 -9.38 -10.52 -3.66
CA ALA A 80 -9.63 -11.07 -2.33
C ALA A 80 -10.93 -11.89 -2.27
N GLU A 81 -12.02 -11.41 -2.89
CA GLU A 81 -13.27 -12.15 -3.03
C GLU A 81 -13.07 -13.50 -3.74
N LYS A 82 -12.15 -13.55 -4.71
CA LYS A 82 -11.76 -14.77 -5.42
C LYS A 82 -10.69 -15.58 -4.68
N LYS A 83 -10.30 -15.19 -3.47
CA LYS A 83 -9.23 -15.82 -2.68
C LYS A 83 -7.89 -15.85 -3.41
N MET A 84 -7.63 -14.82 -4.21
CA MET A 84 -6.35 -14.64 -4.90
C MET A 84 -5.41 -13.79 -4.04
N LEU A 85 -4.15 -14.19 -3.99
CA LEU A 85 -3.11 -13.40 -3.36
C LEU A 85 -2.90 -12.09 -4.14
N VAL A 86 -2.85 -10.97 -3.42
CA VAL A 86 -2.59 -9.64 -3.97
C VAL A 86 -1.20 -9.19 -3.58
N MET A 87 -0.30 -9.09 -4.53
CA MET A 87 1.02 -8.52 -4.30
C MET A 87 0.98 -7.00 -4.41
N VAL A 88 1.16 -6.33 -3.28
CA VAL A 88 1.12 -4.88 -3.17
C VAL A 88 2.54 -4.34 -3.38
N ASP A 89 2.73 -3.50 -4.41
CA ASP A 89 4.04 -2.98 -4.77
C ASP A 89 4.53 -1.90 -3.78
N GLY A 90 4.43 -0.63 -4.15
CA GLY A 90 4.99 0.48 -3.42
C GLY A 90 3.94 1.42 -2.81
N PHE A 91 4.35 2.66 -2.56
CA PHE A 91 3.57 3.67 -1.85
C PHE A 91 2.15 3.89 -2.42
N ILE A 92 2.03 4.02 -3.76
CA ILE A 92 0.74 4.28 -4.41
C ILE A 92 -0.19 3.07 -4.27
N MET A 93 0.31 1.85 -4.50
CA MET A 93 -0.50 0.64 -4.36
C MET A 93 -0.83 0.34 -2.90
N SER A 94 0.05 0.70 -1.96
CA SER A 94 -0.25 0.66 -0.52
C SER A 94 -1.35 1.63 -0.13
N ALA A 95 -1.42 2.82 -0.76
CA ALA A 95 -2.54 3.75 -0.56
C ALA A 95 -3.87 3.19 -1.10
N CYS A 96 -3.84 2.50 -2.24
CA CYS A 96 -5.01 1.81 -2.77
C CYS A 96 -5.46 0.67 -1.82
N MET A 97 -4.51 -0.10 -1.28
CA MET A 97 -4.81 -1.15 -0.31
C MET A 97 -5.33 -0.58 1.02
N LEU A 98 -4.79 0.55 1.50
CA LEU A 98 -5.33 1.26 2.66
C LEU A 98 -6.80 1.67 2.43
N ALA A 99 -7.10 2.24 1.28
CA ALA A 99 -8.47 2.62 0.91
C ALA A 99 -9.38 1.38 0.82
N ALA A 100 -8.94 0.30 0.19
CA ALA A 100 -9.66 -0.97 0.12
C ALA A 100 -9.93 -1.55 1.51
N SER A 101 -8.96 -1.51 2.42
CA SER A 101 -9.09 -2.02 3.79
C SER A 101 -10.06 -1.20 4.65
N LYS A 102 -10.19 0.10 4.38
CA LYS A 102 -11.21 0.94 5.04
C LYS A 102 -12.63 0.64 4.57
N MET A 103 -12.77 0.11 3.36
CA MET A 103 -14.06 -0.37 2.84
C MET A 103 -14.38 -1.78 3.33
N TYR A 104 -13.41 -2.70 3.21
CA TYR A 104 -13.55 -4.11 3.55
C TYR A 104 -12.24 -4.62 4.18
N PRO A 105 -12.13 -4.60 5.53
CA PRO A 105 -10.88 -4.95 6.23
C PRO A 105 -10.29 -6.31 5.87
N ALA A 106 -11.13 -7.31 5.58
CA ALA A 106 -10.70 -8.66 5.22
C ALA A 106 -9.86 -8.73 3.93
N VAL A 107 -9.77 -7.66 3.12
CA VAL A 107 -8.86 -7.62 1.96
C VAL A 107 -7.40 -7.80 2.37
N LEU A 108 -7.04 -7.40 3.60
CA LEU A 108 -5.67 -7.51 4.11
C LEU A 108 -5.23 -8.96 4.32
N ASP A 109 -6.16 -9.90 4.53
CA ASP A 109 -5.85 -11.33 4.66
C ASP A 109 -5.28 -11.93 3.36
N TYR A 110 -5.49 -11.25 2.25
CA TYR A 110 -5.01 -11.64 0.92
C TYR A 110 -3.86 -10.76 0.41
N ALA A 111 -3.42 -9.79 1.20
CA ALA A 111 -2.40 -8.82 0.79
C ALA A 111 -0.99 -9.26 1.22
N VAL A 112 -0.05 -9.27 0.28
CA VAL A 112 1.38 -9.42 0.54
C VAL A 112 2.10 -8.17 0.06
N PHE A 113 2.71 -7.45 0.98
CA PHE A 113 3.44 -6.23 0.68
C PHE A 113 4.85 -6.57 0.20
N GLY A 114 5.15 -6.24 -1.05
CA GLY A 114 6.40 -6.62 -1.70
C GLY A 114 7.61 -5.94 -1.08
N HIS A 115 7.54 -4.64 -0.83
CA HIS A 115 8.65 -3.90 -0.25
C HIS A 115 8.19 -2.67 0.54
N CYS A 116 9.08 -2.18 1.41
CA CYS A 116 9.03 -0.80 1.90
C CYS A 116 9.92 0.06 1.00
N GLY A 117 9.30 0.97 0.25
CA GLY A 117 10.03 1.95 -0.56
C GLY A 117 10.56 3.10 0.27
N ASP A 118 11.49 3.87 -0.29
CA ASP A 118 12.12 5.04 0.33
C ASP A 118 11.23 6.32 0.33
N GLU A 119 9.96 6.18 -0.02
CA GLU A 119 8.99 7.27 0.11
C GLU A 119 8.74 7.54 1.60
N HIS A 120 8.84 8.83 1.98
CA HIS A 120 8.82 9.29 3.37
C HIS A 120 7.70 8.68 4.23
N ALA A 121 6.51 8.59 3.68
CA ALA A 121 5.32 8.14 4.40
C ALA A 121 4.98 6.64 4.21
N HIS A 122 5.77 5.89 3.42
CA HIS A 122 5.42 4.50 3.09
C HIS A 122 5.44 3.58 4.32
N ALA A 123 6.50 3.67 5.13
CA ALA A 123 6.59 2.88 6.36
C ALA A 123 5.43 3.17 7.33
N ARG A 124 5.01 4.44 7.42
CA ARG A 124 3.85 4.84 8.24
C ARG A 124 2.55 4.24 7.72
N MET A 125 2.35 4.26 6.40
CA MET A 125 1.19 3.65 5.76
C MET A 125 1.12 2.14 5.99
N LEU A 126 2.24 1.43 5.85
CA LEU A 126 2.35 0.00 6.14
C LEU A 126 2.00 -0.32 7.59
N SER A 127 2.50 0.48 8.55
CA SER A 127 2.18 0.33 9.97
C SER A 127 0.68 0.39 10.27
N LEU A 128 -0.07 1.27 9.60
CA LEU A 128 -1.53 1.40 9.79
C LEU A 128 -2.30 0.14 9.39
N MET A 129 -1.72 -0.67 8.52
CA MET A 129 -2.29 -1.93 8.06
C MET A 129 -1.69 -3.15 8.76
N ASN A 130 -0.83 -2.96 9.78
CA ASN A 130 -0.01 -4.02 10.38
C ASN A 130 0.78 -4.83 9.33
N ALA A 131 1.13 -4.19 8.23
CA ALA A 131 1.79 -4.82 7.11
C ALA A 131 3.28 -5.03 7.38
N ARG A 132 3.77 -6.21 7.04
CA ARG A 132 5.20 -6.57 7.08
C ARG A 132 5.69 -6.76 5.65
N PRO A 133 6.41 -5.78 5.08
CA PRO A 133 6.93 -5.92 3.72
C PRO A 133 7.99 -7.02 3.66
N ILE A 134 8.01 -7.79 2.56
CA ILE A 134 9.00 -8.85 2.33
C ILE A 134 10.40 -8.26 2.19
N LEU A 135 10.53 -7.15 1.47
CA LEU A 135 11.81 -6.51 1.19
C LEU A 135 11.87 -5.12 1.84
N ASN A 136 13.02 -4.82 2.46
CA ASN A 136 13.36 -3.49 2.96
C ASN A 136 14.82 -3.20 2.61
N ILE A 137 15.07 -2.88 1.35
CA ILE A 137 16.41 -2.75 0.75
C ILE A 137 16.63 -1.37 0.12
N GLY A 138 15.87 -0.36 0.56
CA GLY A 138 16.00 1.00 0.08
C GLY A 138 15.57 1.20 -1.38
N MET A 139 14.59 0.45 -1.86
CA MET A 139 14.10 0.56 -3.24
C MET A 139 13.42 1.91 -3.49
N ARG A 140 13.76 2.51 -4.61
CA ARG A 140 13.19 3.80 -5.05
C ARG A 140 12.56 3.71 -6.45
N LEU A 141 12.43 2.51 -6.99
CA LEU A 141 11.74 2.22 -8.23
C LEU A 141 10.27 1.88 -7.97
N GLY A 142 9.42 2.27 -8.92
CA GLY A 142 8.00 1.89 -8.95
C GLY A 142 7.71 0.81 -9.98
N GLU A 143 6.52 0.89 -10.57
CA GLU A 143 6.11 0.09 -11.74
C GLU A 143 6.05 -1.42 -11.49
N GLY A 144 5.73 -1.82 -10.25
CA GLY A 144 5.62 -3.23 -9.88
C GLY A 144 6.94 -3.89 -9.51
N THR A 145 8.06 -3.15 -9.54
CA THR A 145 9.40 -3.72 -9.31
C THR A 145 9.54 -4.38 -7.95
N GLY A 146 8.99 -3.76 -6.89
CA GLY A 146 9.05 -4.33 -5.54
C GLY A 146 8.26 -5.62 -5.42
N ALA A 147 7.10 -5.69 -6.03
CA ALA A 147 6.28 -6.90 -6.08
C ALA A 147 6.99 -8.00 -6.86
N LEU A 148 7.57 -7.68 -8.03
CA LEU A 148 8.31 -8.65 -8.84
C LEU A 148 9.55 -9.18 -8.12
N CYS A 149 10.31 -8.34 -7.41
CA CYS A 149 11.46 -8.77 -6.64
C CYS A 149 11.08 -9.66 -5.44
N ALA A 150 9.91 -9.46 -4.86
CA ALA A 150 9.41 -10.27 -3.75
C ALA A 150 8.80 -11.61 -4.21
N TYR A 151 8.34 -11.71 -5.46
CA TYR A 151 7.65 -12.89 -5.98
C TYR A 151 8.43 -14.21 -5.83
N PRO A 152 9.75 -14.30 -6.14
CA PRO A 152 10.51 -15.53 -5.98
C PRO A 152 10.54 -16.05 -4.53
N ILE A 153 10.45 -15.16 -3.53
CA ILE A 153 10.41 -15.55 -2.12
C ILE A 153 9.09 -16.23 -1.80
N ILE A 154 7.98 -15.72 -2.33
CA ILE A 154 6.66 -16.33 -2.18
C ILE A 154 6.61 -17.68 -2.89
N GLU A 155 7.10 -17.75 -4.13
CA GLU A 155 7.17 -19.00 -4.88
C GLU A 155 7.99 -20.06 -4.13
N SER A 156 9.16 -19.68 -3.62
CA SER A 156 10.00 -20.56 -2.81
C SER A 156 9.29 -21.05 -1.55
N SER A 157 8.52 -20.18 -0.89
CA SER A 157 7.74 -20.54 0.30
C SER A 157 6.64 -21.56 -0.02
N VAL A 158 5.97 -21.40 -1.15
CA VAL A 158 4.96 -22.37 -1.63
C VAL A 158 5.62 -23.72 -1.94
N ARG A 159 6.78 -23.72 -2.61
CA ARG A 159 7.53 -24.94 -2.92
C ARG A 159 8.01 -25.63 -1.64
N MET A 160 8.51 -24.88 -0.66
CA MET A 160 8.91 -25.47 0.64
C MET A 160 7.76 -26.22 1.30
N ILE A 161 6.55 -25.66 1.31
CA ILE A 161 5.39 -26.31 1.92
C ILE A 161 4.99 -27.58 1.15
N ASN A 162 5.07 -27.57 -0.19
CA ASN A 162 4.56 -28.67 -1.02
C ASN A 162 5.61 -29.74 -1.34
N GLU A 163 6.88 -29.40 -1.39
CA GLU A 163 7.95 -30.26 -1.95
C GLU A 163 8.99 -30.71 -0.90
N MET A 164 9.13 -30.00 0.24
CA MET A 164 10.04 -30.41 1.30
C MET A 164 9.52 -31.63 2.07
N ASN A 165 10.41 -32.56 2.38
CA ASN A 165 10.10 -33.65 3.27
C ASN A 165 9.80 -33.15 4.68
N ASN A 166 8.81 -33.76 5.31
CA ASN A 166 8.54 -33.61 6.73
C ASN A 166 9.13 -34.80 7.54
N PHE A 167 9.09 -34.72 8.87
CA PHE A 167 9.62 -35.77 9.74
C PHE A 167 8.99 -37.14 9.49
N GLU A 168 7.69 -37.18 9.17
CA GLU A 168 6.97 -38.42 8.88
C GLU A 168 7.42 -39.06 7.58
N ASN A 169 7.51 -38.27 6.50
CA ASN A 169 7.93 -38.76 5.18
C ASN A 169 9.41 -39.15 5.16
N ALA A 170 10.24 -38.55 6.00
CA ALA A 170 11.66 -38.86 6.13
C ALA A 170 11.94 -40.00 7.12
N ASN A 171 10.93 -40.58 7.77
CA ASN A 171 11.07 -41.58 8.84
C ASN A 171 11.98 -41.15 9.99
N ILE A 172 11.99 -39.87 10.33
CA ILE A 172 12.81 -39.31 11.40
C ILE A 172 11.98 -39.23 12.69
N THR A 173 12.46 -39.85 13.75
CA THR A 173 11.83 -39.78 15.08
C THR A 173 11.98 -38.39 15.67
N LYS A 174 10.85 -37.78 16.11
CA LYS A 174 10.88 -36.52 16.87
C LYS A 174 11.40 -36.77 18.27
N TYR A 175 12.43 -36.03 18.68
CA TYR A 175 13.03 -36.10 19.99
C TYR A 175 12.57 -34.97 20.94
N PHE A 176 11.51 -34.25 20.61
CA PHE A 176 10.96 -33.13 21.39
C PHE A 176 9.44 -33.10 21.30
#